data_24e620bb190ac9dc3be35fe4695ce5df
#
_entry.id   24e620bb190ac9dc3be35fe4695ce5df
#
_cell.length_a   1.000
_cell.length_b   1.000
_cell.length_c   1.000
_cell.angle_alpha   90.00
_cell.angle_beta   90.00
_cell.angle_gamma   90.00
#
_symmetry.space_group_name_H-M   'P 1'
#
loop_
_entity.id
_entity.type
_entity.pdbx_description
1 polymer ?
#
loop_
_entity_poly.entity_id
_entity_poly.type
_entity_poly.pdbx_seq_one_letter_code
_entity_poly.pdbx_strand_id
1 'polypeptide(L)'
;MSGERSSGTAVLTLTKPVSRASFVLAKILSQAGLLLVATVLSTAVCAVVTIIIFGPSPLEPLVTSVSIWTIDALLMIVVMTFFSAGFVARGASAGAGLGFFFLTLLISIWPPANRYSFVGLMSASGKALMQQPSGAVWPVATAAVAGALCAWGAVRVFEKQEL
;
A
#
# COMPACT_ATOMS: atom_id res chain seq x y z
N MET A 1 6.26 12.67 5.44
CA MET A 1 6.76 13.81 4.65
C MET A 1 6.14 15.13 5.08
N SER A 2 4.81 15.30 5.08
CA SER A 2 4.17 16.54 5.58
C SER A 2 4.56 16.86 7.04
N GLY A 3 4.68 15.85 7.90
CA GLY A 3 5.11 16.00 9.29
C GLY A 3 6.56 16.43 9.50
N GLU A 4 7.45 15.95 8.66
CA GLU A 4 8.90 16.28 8.71
C GLU A 4 9.15 17.68 8.16
N ARG A 5 8.31 18.16 7.23
CA ARG A 5 8.34 19.53 6.71
C ARG A 5 7.86 20.54 7.77
N SER A 6 6.77 20.24 8.48
CA SER A 6 6.22 21.14 9.50
C SER A 6 7.10 21.25 10.76
N SER A 7 7.99 20.27 11.02
CA SER A 7 8.92 20.25 12.13
C SER A 7 10.34 20.73 11.76
N GLY A 8 10.60 21.08 10.48
CA GLY A 8 11.92 21.51 10.01
C GLY A 8 12.96 20.40 9.90
N THR A 9 12.64 19.16 10.29
CA THR A 9 13.58 18.03 10.25
C THR A 9 13.94 17.60 8.83
N ALA A 10 13.10 17.90 7.84
CA ALA A 10 13.38 17.66 6.44
C ALA A 10 14.60 18.47 5.96
N VAL A 11 14.78 19.69 6.45
CA VAL A 11 15.93 20.57 6.09
C VAL A 11 17.24 19.98 6.63
N LEU A 12 17.23 19.45 7.86
CA LEU A 12 18.41 18.84 8.49
C LEU A 12 18.89 17.56 7.79
N THR A 13 17.96 16.78 7.22
CA THR A 13 18.30 15.57 6.46
C THR A 13 18.82 15.88 5.05
N LEU A 14 18.41 16.98 4.45
CA LEU A 14 18.79 17.39 3.10
C LEU A 14 20.08 18.24 3.04
N THR A 15 20.66 18.61 4.20
CA THR A 15 22.01 19.19 4.27
C THR A 15 23.11 18.17 3.96
N LYS A 16 22.82 16.86 3.99
CA LYS A 16 23.69 15.83 3.44
C LYS A 16 23.42 15.68 1.93
N PRO A 17 24.41 15.26 1.11
CA PRO A 17 24.27 15.11 -0.35
C PRO A 17 23.38 13.89 -0.72
N VAL A 18 22.16 13.84 -0.21
CA VAL A 18 21.17 12.80 -0.51
C VAL A 18 20.17 13.38 -1.52
N SER A 19 19.98 12.69 -2.65
CA SER A 19 19.00 13.14 -3.64
C SER A 19 17.57 13.08 -3.06
N ARG A 20 16.73 14.02 -3.47
CA ARG A 20 15.31 14.07 -3.05
C ARG A 20 14.56 12.78 -3.42
N ALA A 21 14.89 12.20 -4.57
CA ALA A 21 14.35 10.91 -5.00
C ALA A 21 14.73 9.78 -4.03
N SER A 22 16.01 9.73 -3.61
CA SER A 22 16.49 8.72 -2.65
C SER A 22 15.76 8.81 -1.31
N PHE A 23 15.43 10.03 -0.85
CA PHE A 23 14.67 10.24 0.38
C PHE A 23 13.24 9.68 0.28
N VAL A 24 12.53 9.96 -0.83
CA VAL A 24 11.17 9.43 -1.08
C VAL A 24 11.18 7.91 -1.15
N LEU A 25 12.11 7.35 -1.93
CA LEU A 25 12.24 5.90 -2.11
C LEU A 25 12.62 5.19 -0.81
N ALA A 26 13.56 5.74 -0.04
CA ALA A 26 13.94 5.18 1.27
C ALA A 26 12.74 5.12 2.23
N LYS A 27 11.87 6.13 2.20
CA LYS A 27 10.65 6.13 3.02
C LYS A 27 9.64 5.09 2.59
N ILE A 28 9.41 4.94 1.30
CA ILE A 28 8.53 3.87 0.75
C ILE A 28 9.09 2.50 1.13
N LEU A 29 10.39 2.27 0.92
CA LEU A 29 11.05 0.99 1.23
C LEU A 29 11.01 0.66 2.72
N SER A 30 11.25 1.65 3.59
CA SER A 30 11.17 1.44 5.05
C SER A 30 9.77 1.05 5.51
N GLN A 31 8.73 1.71 5.00
CA GLN A 31 7.35 1.39 5.32
C GLN A 31 6.93 0.03 4.75
N ALA A 32 7.34 -0.26 3.50
CA ALA A 32 7.09 -1.55 2.88
C ALA A 32 7.79 -2.70 3.64
N GLY A 33 9.04 -2.51 4.06
CA GLY A 33 9.78 -3.48 4.86
C GLY A 33 9.09 -3.75 6.20
N LEU A 34 8.66 -2.71 6.91
CA LEU A 34 7.92 -2.84 8.16
C LEU A 34 6.59 -3.60 7.95
N LEU A 35 5.84 -3.24 6.89
CA LEU A 35 4.60 -3.94 6.54
C LEU A 35 4.86 -5.43 6.29
N LEU A 36 5.87 -5.78 5.49
CA LEU A 36 6.18 -7.16 5.15
C LEU A 36 6.55 -7.98 6.40
N VAL A 37 7.41 -7.46 7.26
CA VAL A 37 7.76 -8.12 8.52
C VAL A 37 6.53 -8.33 9.40
N ALA A 38 5.71 -7.29 9.58
CA ALA A 38 4.48 -7.39 10.37
C ALA A 38 3.49 -8.40 9.78
N THR A 39 3.34 -8.42 8.45
CA THR A 39 2.44 -9.36 7.75
C THR A 39 2.91 -10.79 7.92
N VAL A 40 4.20 -11.06 7.75
CA VAL A 40 4.75 -12.43 7.94
C VAL A 40 4.55 -12.90 9.37
N LEU A 41 4.87 -12.07 10.36
CA LEU A 41 4.71 -12.43 11.77
C LEU A 41 3.24 -12.67 12.13
N SER A 42 2.34 -11.77 11.74
CA SER A 42 0.90 -11.92 12.04
C SER A 42 0.29 -13.12 11.33
N THR A 43 0.68 -13.39 10.08
CA THR A 43 0.22 -14.57 9.35
C THR A 43 0.71 -15.85 9.99
N ALA A 44 1.97 -15.90 10.43
CA ALA A 44 2.51 -17.06 11.12
C ALA A 44 1.77 -17.34 12.45
N VAL A 45 1.53 -16.29 13.25
CA VAL A 45 0.76 -16.43 14.50
C VAL A 45 -0.66 -16.90 14.21
N CYS A 46 -1.33 -16.29 13.23
CA CYS A 46 -2.70 -16.67 12.83
C CYS A 46 -2.76 -18.15 12.38
N ALA A 47 -1.80 -18.61 11.56
CA ALA A 47 -1.72 -19.98 11.09
C ALA A 47 -1.54 -20.96 12.27
N VAL A 48 -0.62 -20.67 13.19
CA VAL A 48 -0.39 -21.51 14.39
C VAL A 48 -1.65 -21.60 15.25
N VAL A 49 -2.30 -20.47 15.54
CA VAL A 49 -3.54 -20.45 16.34
C VAL A 49 -4.65 -21.24 15.65
N THR A 50 -4.78 -21.08 14.33
CA THR A 50 -5.80 -21.81 13.55
C THR A 50 -5.58 -23.33 13.62
N ILE A 51 -4.34 -23.79 13.47
CA ILE A 51 -4.00 -25.21 13.55
C ILE A 51 -4.25 -25.77 14.95
N ILE A 52 -3.96 -25.01 15.99
CA ILE A 52 -4.17 -25.45 17.40
C ILE A 52 -5.67 -25.59 17.71
N ILE A 53 -6.49 -24.66 17.23
CA ILE A 53 -7.94 -24.62 17.58
C ILE A 53 -8.76 -25.53 16.69
N PHE A 54 -8.48 -25.52 15.38
CA PHE A 54 -9.32 -26.19 14.37
C PHE A 54 -8.67 -27.45 13.78
N GLY A 55 -7.42 -27.76 14.16
CA GLY A 55 -6.65 -28.88 13.58
C GLY A 55 -5.95 -28.52 12.26
N PRO A 56 -5.31 -29.49 11.62
CA PRO A 56 -4.59 -29.28 10.37
C PRO A 56 -5.52 -28.74 9.27
N SER A 57 -5.22 -27.54 8.79
CA SER A 57 -5.94 -26.87 7.71
C SER A 57 -5.00 -26.51 6.58
N PRO A 58 -5.48 -26.47 5.30
CA PRO A 58 -4.64 -26.08 4.18
C PRO A 58 -4.21 -24.62 4.34
N LEU A 59 -2.89 -24.35 4.33
CA LEU A 59 -2.33 -23.02 4.47
C LEU A 59 -2.31 -22.24 3.13
N GLU A 60 -2.45 -22.93 2.00
CA GLU A 60 -2.39 -22.33 0.67
C GLU A 60 -3.40 -21.19 0.47
N PRO A 61 -4.70 -21.32 0.82
CA PRO A 61 -5.67 -20.23 0.68
C PRO A 61 -5.32 -19.02 1.55
N LEU A 62 -4.79 -19.24 2.76
CA LEU A 62 -4.35 -18.19 3.65
C LEU A 62 -3.17 -17.42 3.04
N VAL A 63 -2.13 -18.13 2.59
CA VAL A 63 -0.94 -17.50 1.99
C VAL A 63 -1.31 -16.74 0.72
N THR A 64 -2.14 -17.31 -0.14
CA THR A 64 -2.61 -16.65 -1.37
C THR A 64 -3.40 -15.39 -1.07
N SER A 65 -4.35 -15.46 -0.14
CA SER A 65 -5.17 -14.32 0.28
C SER A 65 -4.30 -13.19 0.85
N VAL A 66 -3.40 -13.52 1.79
CA VAL A 66 -2.49 -12.56 2.41
C VAL A 66 -1.55 -11.94 1.40
N SER A 67 -1.06 -12.71 0.42
CA SER A 67 -0.19 -12.19 -0.64
C SER A 67 -0.90 -11.14 -1.50
N ILE A 68 -2.15 -11.39 -1.90
CA ILE A 68 -2.96 -10.43 -2.66
C ILE A 68 -3.26 -9.18 -1.81
N TRP A 69 -3.62 -9.37 -0.55
CA TRP A 69 -3.85 -8.26 0.38
C TRP A 69 -2.59 -7.41 0.61
N THR A 70 -1.43 -8.05 0.68
CA THR A 70 -0.14 -7.34 0.84
C THR A 70 0.15 -6.44 -0.35
N ILE A 71 -0.19 -6.86 -1.57
CA ILE A 71 -0.05 -6.01 -2.77
C ILE A 71 -0.94 -4.77 -2.67
N ASP A 72 -2.18 -4.92 -2.21
CA ASP A 72 -3.09 -3.79 -1.98
C ASP A 72 -2.53 -2.82 -0.92
N ALA A 73 -2.06 -3.36 0.21
CA ALA A 73 -1.45 -2.56 1.27
C ALA A 73 -0.17 -1.82 0.82
N LEU A 74 0.67 -2.45 0.00
CA LEU A 74 1.84 -1.81 -0.61
C LEU A 74 1.44 -0.66 -1.56
N LEU A 75 0.41 -0.87 -2.38
CA LEU A 75 -0.14 0.18 -3.23
C LEU A 75 -0.63 1.37 -2.38
N MET A 76 -1.33 1.11 -1.27
CA MET A 76 -1.80 2.16 -0.36
C MET A 76 -0.65 2.94 0.28
N ILE A 77 0.47 2.30 0.64
CA ILE A 77 1.67 2.98 1.13
C ILE A 77 2.20 3.98 0.08
N VAL A 78 2.28 3.57 -1.18
CA VAL A 78 2.78 4.42 -2.27
C VAL A 78 1.82 5.59 -2.52
N VAL A 79 0.51 5.34 -2.56
CA VAL A 79 -0.52 6.38 -2.73
C VAL A 79 -0.49 7.39 -1.57
N MET A 80 -0.41 6.91 -0.33
CA MET A 80 -0.29 7.79 0.85
C MET A 80 1.00 8.61 0.82
N THR A 81 2.10 8.04 0.33
CA THR A 81 3.36 8.76 0.16
C THR A 81 3.24 9.87 -0.89
N PHE A 82 2.54 9.58 -2.00
CA PHE A 82 2.24 10.57 -3.04
C PHE A 82 1.44 11.75 -2.49
N PHE A 83 0.35 11.50 -1.76
CA PHE A 83 -0.42 12.58 -1.13
C PHE A 83 0.41 13.33 -0.08
N SER A 84 1.21 12.63 0.72
CA SER A 84 2.09 13.26 1.71
C SER A 84 3.20 14.11 1.07
N ALA A 85 3.60 13.82 -0.16
CA ALA A 85 4.51 14.67 -0.93
C ALA A 85 3.81 15.93 -1.46
N GLY A 86 2.53 15.83 -1.87
CA GLY A 86 1.76 16.92 -2.45
C GLY A 86 1.24 17.94 -1.44
N PHE A 87 0.83 17.51 -0.25
CA PHE A 87 0.22 18.38 0.76
C PHE A 87 1.19 18.80 1.87
N VAL A 88 1.20 20.08 2.21
CA VAL A 88 2.00 20.61 3.32
C VAL A 88 1.34 20.27 4.67
N ALA A 89 0.01 20.42 4.77
CA ALA A 89 -0.73 20.14 5.99
C ALA A 89 -0.91 18.62 6.21
N ARG A 90 -0.57 18.13 7.41
CA ARG A 90 -0.71 16.71 7.79
C ARG A 90 -2.15 16.22 7.67
N GLY A 91 -3.11 17.02 8.11
CA GLY A 91 -4.53 16.69 8.05
C GLY A 91 -5.04 16.55 6.61
N ALA A 92 -4.61 17.43 5.70
CA ALA A 92 -4.99 17.38 4.30
C ALA A 92 -4.46 16.11 3.61
N SER A 93 -3.21 15.73 3.86
CA SER A 93 -2.65 14.50 3.28
C SER A 93 -3.33 13.24 3.80
N ALA A 94 -3.64 13.18 5.11
CA ALA A 94 -4.38 12.07 5.70
C ALA A 94 -5.82 12.00 5.17
N GLY A 95 -6.50 13.14 5.10
CA GLY A 95 -7.86 13.24 4.55
C GLY A 95 -7.94 12.82 3.08
N ALA A 96 -6.98 13.25 2.25
CA ALA A 96 -6.90 12.83 0.85
C ALA A 96 -6.67 11.32 0.70
N GLY A 97 -5.81 10.74 1.54
CA GLY A 97 -5.57 9.31 1.54
C GLY A 97 -6.79 8.49 1.98
N LEU A 98 -7.46 8.92 3.05
CA LEU A 98 -8.72 8.30 3.47
C LEU A 98 -9.81 8.45 2.40
N GLY A 99 -9.95 9.63 1.81
CA GLY A 99 -10.88 9.87 0.72
C GLY A 99 -10.63 8.96 -0.48
N PHE A 100 -9.36 8.77 -0.86
CA PHE A 100 -8.97 7.82 -1.89
C PHE A 100 -9.38 6.38 -1.52
N PHE A 101 -9.12 5.95 -0.28
CA PHE A 101 -9.51 4.63 0.20
C PHE A 101 -11.03 4.41 0.12
N PHE A 102 -11.83 5.37 0.59
CA PHE A 102 -13.29 5.30 0.48
C PHE A 102 -13.78 5.30 -0.97
N LEU A 103 -13.15 6.09 -1.85
CA LEU A 103 -13.43 6.08 -3.28
C LEU A 103 -13.18 4.70 -3.89
N THR A 104 -12.08 4.03 -3.55
CA THR A 104 -11.80 2.68 -4.04
C THR A 104 -12.85 1.69 -3.58
N LEU A 105 -13.34 1.79 -2.32
CA LEU A 105 -14.43 0.95 -1.82
C LEU A 105 -15.74 1.18 -2.60
N LEU A 106 -16.09 2.44 -2.89
CA LEU A 106 -17.29 2.76 -3.67
C LEU A 106 -17.19 2.24 -5.11
N ILE A 107 -16.04 2.41 -5.76
CA ILE A 107 -15.79 1.94 -7.13
C ILE A 107 -15.78 0.40 -7.17
N SER A 108 -15.38 -0.28 -6.08
CA SER A 108 -15.37 -1.75 -6.01
C SER A 108 -16.77 -2.39 -6.14
N ILE A 109 -17.82 -1.62 -5.90
CA ILE A 109 -19.22 -2.07 -6.08
C ILE A 109 -19.53 -2.27 -7.58
N TRP A 110 -18.84 -1.57 -8.47
CA TRP A 110 -19.03 -1.70 -9.91
C TRP A 110 -18.28 -2.91 -10.47
N PRO A 111 -19.01 -3.96 -10.98
CA PRO A 111 -18.41 -5.24 -11.34
C PRO A 111 -17.23 -5.16 -12.34
N PRO A 112 -17.27 -4.33 -13.40
CA PRO A 112 -16.14 -4.20 -14.33
C PRO A 112 -14.89 -3.63 -13.65
N ALA A 113 -15.04 -2.61 -12.79
CA ALA A 113 -13.91 -2.03 -12.07
C ALA A 113 -13.29 -3.04 -11.10
N ASN A 114 -14.13 -3.76 -10.36
CA ASN A 114 -13.68 -4.81 -9.45
C ASN A 114 -12.93 -5.94 -10.17
N ARG A 115 -13.31 -6.29 -11.40
CA ARG A 115 -12.69 -7.37 -12.16
C ARG A 115 -11.36 -6.98 -12.81
N TYR A 116 -11.25 -5.76 -13.31
CA TYR A 116 -10.15 -5.36 -14.20
C TYR A 116 -9.19 -4.30 -13.61
N SER A 117 -9.49 -3.74 -12.43
CA SER A 117 -8.63 -2.73 -11.83
C SER A 117 -8.15 -3.13 -10.43
N PHE A 118 -7.14 -2.42 -9.94
CA PHE A 118 -6.55 -2.62 -8.61
C PHE A 118 -7.58 -2.56 -7.48
N VAL A 119 -8.70 -1.89 -7.69
CA VAL A 119 -9.82 -1.79 -6.74
C VAL A 119 -10.37 -3.18 -6.35
N GLY A 120 -10.21 -4.17 -7.23
CA GLY A 120 -10.64 -5.55 -6.99
C GLY A 120 -9.70 -6.39 -6.12
N LEU A 121 -8.54 -5.88 -5.70
CA LEU A 121 -7.58 -6.67 -4.91
C LEU A 121 -8.16 -7.17 -3.59
N MET A 122 -8.91 -6.32 -2.89
CA MET A 122 -9.53 -6.69 -1.61
C MET A 122 -10.57 -7.80 -1.78
N SER A 123 -11.40 -7.75 -2.84
CA SER A 123 -12.36 -8.81 -3.15
C SER A 123 -11.67 -10.09 -3.64
N ALA A 124 -10.59 -9.97 -4.40
CA ALA A 124 -9.79 -11.11 -4.88
C ALA A 124 -9.11 -11.85 -3.70
N SER A 125 -8.59 -11.10 -2.71
CA SER A 125 -8.06 -11.66 -1.48
C SER A 125 -9.11 -12.48 -0.73
N GLY A 126 -10.32 -11.93 -0.53
CA GLY A 126 -11.43 -12.64 0.12
C GLY A 126 -11.86 -13.92 -0.63
N LYS A 127 -11.93 -13.88 -1.97
CA LYS A 127 -12.22 -15.05 -2.79
C LYS A 127 -11.14 -16.13 -2.68
N ALA A 128 -9.86 -15.72 -2.66
CA ALA A 128 -8.74 -16.66 -2.49
C ALA A 128 -8.83 -17.40 -1.16
N LEU A 129 -9.20 -16.70 -0.07
CA LEU A 129 -9.41 -17.33 1.23
C LEU A 129 -10.55 -18.35 1.22
N MET A 130 -11.61 -18.08 0.45
CA MET A 130 -12.76 -19.00 0.27
C MET A 130 -12.50 -20.09 -0.77
N GLN A 131 -11.27 -20.25 -1.27
CA GLN A 131 -10.89 -21.19 -2.32
C GLN A 131 -11.68 -21.02 -3.63
N GLN A 132 -12.17 -19.80 -3.89
CA GLN A 132 -12.84 -19.45 -5.13
C GLN A 132 -11.84 -18.87 -6.14
N PRO A 133 -12.12 -18.94 -7.46
CA PRO A 133 -11.29 -18.29 -8.46
C PRO A 133 -11.14 -16.80 -8.18
N SER A 134 -9.97 -16.36 -7.76
CA SER A 134 -9.74 -14.97 -7.32
C SER A 134 -9.77 -13.97 -8.48
N GLY A 135 -9.37 -14.40 -9.69
CA GLY A 135 -9.25 -13.51 -10.84
C GLY A 135 -8.24 -12.36 -10.62
N ALA A 136 -7.26 -12.56 -9.74
CA ALA A 136 -6.36 -11.51 -9.25
C ALA A 136 -5.38 -10.95 -10.29
N VAL A 137 -5.22 -11.59 -11.46
CA VAL A 137 -4.18 -11.23 -12.45
C VAL A 137 -4.31 -9.77 -12.91
N TRP A 138 -5.49 -9.36 -13.33
CA TRP A 138 -5.73 -7.98 -13.79
C TRP A 138 -5.64 -6.95 -12.65
N PRO A 139 -6.26 -7.17 -11.47
CA PRO A 139 -6.07 -6.31 -10.30
C PRO A 139 -4.61 -6.13 -9.90
N VAL A 140 -3.81 -7.20 -9.91
CA VAL A 140 -2.38 -7.13 -9.57
C VAL A 140 -1.60 -6.33 -10.64
N ALA A 141 -1.84 -6.60 -11.92
CA ALA A 141 -1.17 -5.88 -13.00
C ALA A 141 -1.47 -4.37 -12.96
N THR A 142 -2.75 -4.00 -12.79
CA THR A 142 -3.15 -2.59 -12.70
C THR A 142 -2.65 -1.93 -11.41
N ALA A 143 -2.55 -2.65 -10.30
CA ALA A 143 -1.94 -2.15 -9.07
C ALA A 143 -0.45 -1.85 -9.25
N ALA A 144 0.29 -2.72 -9.93
CA ALA A 144 1.71 -2.48 -10.21
C ALA A 144 1.92 -1.21 -11.06
N VAL A 145 1.10 -1.03 -12.11
CA VAL A 145 1.14 0.18 -12.95
C VAL A 145 0.75 1.43 -12.15
N ALA A 146 -0.33 1.38 -11.40
CA ALA A 146 -0.77 2.51 -10.56
C ALA A 146 0.27 2.86 -9.50
N GLY A 147 0.87 1.86 -8.84
CA GLY A 147 1.94 2.04 -7.87
C GLY A 147 3.18 2.70 -8.48
N ALA A 148 3.62 2.23 -9.65
CA ALA A 148 4.74 2.83 -10.36
C ALA A 148 4.49 4.30 -10.74
N LEU A 149 3.29 4.62 -11.25
CA LEU A 149 2.89 5.99 -11.57
C LEU A 149 2.82 6.89 -10.34
N CYS A 150 2.26 6.40 -9.23
CA CYS A 150 2.20 7.14 -7.97
C CYS A 150 3.59 7.36 -7.36
N ALA A 151 4.48 6.36 -7.41
CA ALA A 151 5.85 6.49 -6.92
C ALA A 151 6.63 7.52 -7.75
N TRP A 152 6.54 7.44 -9.08
CA TRP A 152 7.14 8.41 -9.98
C TRP A 152 6.59 9.82 -9.74
N GLY A 153 5.25 9.95 -9.61
CA GLY A 153 4.59 11.20 -9.30
C GLY A 153 5.04 11.79 -7.97
N ALA A 154 5.19 10.96 -6.92
CA ALA A 154 5.68 11.39 -5.61
C ALA A 154 7.10 12.00 -5.70
N VAL A 155 7.99 11.36 -6.46
CA VAL A 155 9.35 11.88 -6.70
C VAL A 155 9.28 13.22 -7.43
N ARG A 156 8.52 13.30 -8.52
CA ARG A 156 8.41 14.54 -9.33
C ARG A 156 7.79 15.71 -8.57
N VAL A 157 6.77 15.45 -7.77
CA VAL A 157 6.13 16.49 -6.94
C VAL A 157 7.12 16.99 -5.89
N PHE A 158 7.87 16.08 -5.26
CA PHE A 158 8.84 16.44 -4.24
C PHE A 158 10.07 17.20 -4.80
N GLU A 159 10.50 16.88 -6.04
CA GLU A 159 11.60 17.58 -6.73
C GLU A 159 11.25 19.05 -7.05
N LYS A 160 9.99 19.32 -7.42
CA LYS A 160 9.53 20.67 -7.80
C LYS A 160 9.24 21.59 -6.61
N GLN A 161 9.21 21.08 -5.40
CA GLN A 161 8.93 21.89 -4.21
C GLN A 161 10.24 22.54 -3.72
N GLU A 162 10.24 23.86 -3.66
CA GLU A 162 11.26 24.64 -2.95
C GLU A 162 11.09 24.41 -1.44
N LEU A 163 12.16 23.99 -0.76
CA LEU A 163 12.22 23.78 0.69
C LEU A 163 12.77 25.00 1.37
#